data_fac6111487e124d8678c1d7fe1caff9a
#
_entry.id   fac6111487e124d8678c1d7fe1caff9a
#
_cell.length_a   1.000
_cell.length_b   1.000
_cell.length_c   1.000
_cell.angle_alpha   90.00
_cell.angle_beta   90.00
_cell.angle_gamma   90.00
#
_symmetry.space_group_name_H-M   'P 1'
#
loop_
_entity.id
_entity.type
_entity.pdbx_description
1 polymer ?
#
loop_
_entity_poly.entity_id
_entity_poly.type
_entity_poly.pdbx_seq_one_letter_code
_entity_poly.pdbx_strand_id
1 'polypeptide(L)'
;MSRPKKKPEYDKNQIIKSLLQAISEYYLSSDDNNVSLRQVAAEFDISHLKARKLLITAGAFNSDVCDEVNNLKSAGKTIPEIMNITGLGRASVHSYLPYTKVIYNAKELSLNAERLKKYRARQEAVKSIQQRIEEEDSILKDNVWNTLKLFENYVLYTSNNHKYKYFIYNDELLVKRKEEGISRATLEQALENALKSDRRITEPEQLGVSHAEYIFPLFKRLGIII
;
A
#
# COMPACT_ATOMS: atom_id res chain seq x y z
N MET A 1 -30.70 12.01 -32.13
CA MET A 1 -30.41 10.65 -31.57
C MET A 1 -29.32 10.74 -30.51
N SER A 2 -29.62 10.44 -29.26
CA SER A 2 -28.61 10.45 -28.20
C SER A 2 -27.70 9.22 -28.36
N ARG A 3 -26.35 9.42 -28.23
CA ARG A 3 -25.38 8.32 -28.24
C ARG A 3 -25.74 7.32 -27.13
N PRO A 4 -25.77 6.01 -27.43
CA PRO A 4 -26.01 5.00 -26.42
C PRO A 4 -24.93 5.13 -25.32
N LYS A 5 -25.34 5.17 -24.05
CA LYS A 5 -24.41 5.18 -22.92
C LYS A 5 -23.56 3.90 -22.99
N LYS A 6 -22.21 4.06 -23.15
CA LYS A 6 -21.29 2.93 -23.02
C LYS A 6 -21.58 2.19 -21.72
N LYS A 7 -21.88 0.89 -21.79
CA LYS A 7 -21.94 0.05 -20.59
C LYS A 7 -20.59 0.12 -19.89
N PRO A 8 -20.53 0.28 -18.55
CA PRO A 8 -19.27 0.22 -17.86
C PRO A 8 -18.59 -1.13 -18.12
N GLU A 9 -17.30 -1.09 -18.38
CA GLU A 9 -16.47 -2.24 -18.81
C GLU A 9 -16.30 -3.30 -17.70
N TYR A 10 -16.88 -3.08 -16.50
CA TYR A 10 -16.75 -3.94 -15.33
C TYR A 10 -18.00 -3.97 -14.45
N ASP A 11 -18.24 -5.10 -13.81
CA ASP A 11 -19.27 -5.26 -12.79
C ASP A 11 -18.85 -4.52 -11.51
N LYS A 12 -19.70 -3.58 -11.11
CA LYS A 12 -19.50 -2.74 -9.92
C LYS A 12 -19.34 -3.56 -8.64
N ASN A 13 -20.17 -4.56 -8.46
CA ASN A 13 -20.18 -5.39 -7.26
C ASN A 13 -18.93 -6.28 -7.20
N GLN A 14 -18.48 -6.76 -8.33
CA GLN A 14 -17.27 -7.59 -8.42
C GLN A 14 -16.00 -6.80 -8.09
N ILE A 15 -15.87 -5.56 -8.57
CA ILE A 15 -14.70 -4.71 -8.26
C ILE A 15 -14.59 -4.47 -6.76
N ILE A 16 -15.71 -4.18 -6.09
CA ILE A 16 -15.69 -3.91 -4.65
C ILE A 16 -15.37 -5.16 -3.87
N LYS A 17 -16.02 -6.27 -4.21
CA LYS A 17 -15.73 -7.56 -3.59
C LYS A 17 -14.24 -7.89 -3.74
N SER A 18 -13.67 -7.72 -4.93
CA SER A 18 -12.24 -7.95 -5.18
C SER A 18 -11.34 -6.96 -4.42
N LEU A 19 -11.76 -5.69 -4.26
CA LEU A 19 -11.00 -4.72 -3.48
C LEU A 19 -11.02 -5.04 -1.99
N LEU A 20 -12.18 -5.37 -1.43
CA LEU A 20 -12.31 -5.76 -0.03
C LEU A 20 -11.51 -7.02 0.27
N GLN A 21 -11.56 -8.01 -0.62
CA GLN A 21 -10.77 -9.22 -0.52
C GLN A 21 -9.26 -8.91 -0.55
N ALA A 22 -8.78 -8.19 -1.56
CA ALA A 22 -7.36 -7.86 -1.71
C ALA A 22 -6.81 -7.04 -0.51
N ILE A 23 -7.61 -6.09 0.00
CA ILE A 23 -7.22 -5.27 1.16
C ILE A 23 -7.12 -6.10 2.43
N SER A 24 -8.03 -7.06 2.61
CA SER A 24 -8.03 -7.97 3.77
C SER A 24 -6.88 -8.96 3.71
N GLU A 25 -6.66 -9.59 2.56
CA GLU A 25 -5.54 -10.51 2.34
C GLU A 25 -4.20 -9.82 2.62
N TYR A 26 -4.02 -8.59 2.11
CA TYR A 26 -2.80 -7.83 2.37
C TYR A 26 -2.66 -7.44 3.84
N TYR A 27 -3.73 -7.03 4.51
CA TYR A 27 -3.70 -6.67 5.93
C TYR A 27 -3.33 -7.86 6.83
N LEU A 28 -3.81 -9.05 6.49
CA LEU A 28 -3.61 -10.28 7.26
C LEU A 28 -2.37 -11.09 6.80
N SER A 29 -1.57 -10.58 5.85
CA SER A 29 -0.47 -11.33 5.24
C SER A 29 0.79 -11.45 6.10
N SER A 30 0.86 -10.81 7.26
CA SER A 30 2.00 -10.91 8.18
C SER A 30 1.71 -11.91 9.30
N ASP A 31 2.61 -12.88 9.49
CA ASP A 31 2.42 -13.99 10.45
C ASP A 31 2.47 -13.53 11.91
N ASP A 32 3.28 -12.53 12.25
CA ASP A 32 3.49 -12.10 13.65
C ASP A 32 2.61 -10.92 14.06
N ASN A 33 2.25 -10.04 13.13
CA ASN A 33 1.40 -8.88 13.36
C ASN A 33 0.74 -8.44 12.06
N ASN A 34 -0.50 -8.03 12.11
CA ASN A 34 -1.17 -7.46 10.95
C ASN A 34 -0.37 -6.30 10.34
N VAL A 35 -0.37 -6.22 9.01
CA VAL A 35 0.22 -5.09 8.28
C VAL A 35 -0.39 -3.77 8.77
N SER A 36 0.42 -2.76 9.08
CA SER A 36 -0.09 -1.50 9.61
C SER A 36 -1.06 -0.80 8.66
N LEU A 37 -2.04 -0.07 9.19
CA LEU A 37 -2.96 0.74 8.37
C LEU A 37 -2.24 1.75 7.46
N ARG A 38 -1.02 2.19 7.83
CA ARG A 38 -0.19 3.06 6.99
C ARG A 38 0.33 2.33 5.75
N GLN A 39 0.77 1.09 5.91
CA GLN A 39 1.22 0.24 4.81
C GLN A 39 0.05 -0.11 3.88
N VAL A 40 -1.11 -0.50 4.44
CA VAL A 40 -2.34 -0.72 3.65
C VAL A 40 -2.72 0.54 2.87
N ALA A 41 -2.69 1.70 3.51
CA ALA A 41 -3.01 2.97 2.87
C ALA A 41 -2.06 3.31 1.71
N ALA A 42 -0.76 3.03 1.89
CA ALA A 42 0.25 3.23 0.85
C ALA A 42 0.05 2.27 -0.31
N GLU A 43 -0.19 0.98 -0.03
CA GLU A 43 -0.34 -0.06 -1.05
C GLU A 43 -1.54 0.18 -1.97
N PHE A 44 -2.65 0.63 -1.42
CA PHE A 44 -3.89 0.87 -2.17
C PHE A 44 -4.10 2.34 -2.58
N ASP A 45 -3.12 3.22 -2.33
CA ASP A 45 -3.20 4.66 -2.63
C ASP A 45 -4.47 5.31 -2.07
N ILE A 46 -4.72 5.09 -0.77
CA ILE A 46 -5.86 5.60 -0.01
C ILE A 46 -5.40 6.25 1.30
N SER A 47 -6.31 6.97 1.99
CA SER A 47 -6.04 7.43 3.36
C SER A 47 -6.17 6.28 4.37
N HIS A 48 -5.50 6.39 5.53
CA HIS A 48 -5.63 5.39 6.60
C HIS A 48 -7.05 5.28 7.15
N LEU A 49 -7.81 6.36 7.16
CA LEU A 49 -9.22 6.34 7.54
C LEU A 49 -10.03 5.51 6.56
N LYS A 50 -9.75 5.64 5.25
CA LYS A 50 -10.41 4.84 4.21
C LYS A 50 -9.97 3.38 4.27
N ALA A 51 -8.68 3.10 4.52
CA ALA A 51 -8.16 1.74 4.70
C ALA A 51 -8.88 1.05 5.88
N ARG A 52 -8.90 1.67 7.07
CA ARG A 52 -9.60 1.14 8.24
C ARG A 52 -11.06 0.86 7.95
N LYS A 53 -11.78 1.80 7.35
CA LYS A 53 -13.20 1.65 7.06
C LYS A 53 -13.49 0.53 6.04
N LEU A 54 -12.63 0.34 5.05
CA LEU A 54 -12.74 -0.79 4.12
C LEU A 54 -12.47 -2.12 4.83
N LEU A 55 -11.47 -2.18 5.71
CA LEU A 55 -11.17 -3.37 6.50
C LEU A 55 -12.29 -3.72 7.50
N ILE A 56 -12.90 -2.73 8.14
CA ILE A 56 -14.11 -2.94 8.97
C ILE A 56 -15.26 -3.48 8.10
N THR A 57 -15.45 -2.93 6.90
CA THR A 57 -16.48 -3.38 5.95
C THR A 57 -16.25 -4.82 5.50
N ALA A 58 -14.99 -5.23 5.38
CA ALA A 58 -14.60 -6.59 5.04
C ALA A 58 -14.58 -7.56 6.22
N GLY A 59 -14.75 -7.05 7.47
CA GLY A 59 -14.66 -7.86 8.70
C GLY A 59 -13.24 -8.25 9.10
N ALA A 60 -12.22 -7.60 8.54
CA ALA A 60 -10.81 -7.92 8.79
C ALA A 60 -10.15 -7.05 9.87
N PHE A 61 -10.74 -5.90 10.21
CA PHE A 61 -10.22 -5.01 11.24
C PHE A 61 -11.14 -4.99 12.44
N ASN A 62 -10.55 -5.18 13.61
CA ASN A 62 -11.23 -5.08 14.90
C ASN A 62 -10.44 -4.26 15.90
N SER A 63 -11.11 -3.67 16.88
CA SER A 63 -10.58 -3.02 18.08
C SER A 63 -11.73 -2.79 19.07
N ASP A 64 -11.41 -2.64 20.36
CA ASP A 64 -12.40 -2.42 21.41
C ASP A 64 -13.36 -1.29 21.06
N VAL A 65 -12.83 -0.16 20.55
CA VAL A 65 -13.63 0.98 20.12
C VAL A 65 -14.52 0.64 18.91
N CYS A 66 -14.02 -0.17 17.97
CA CYS A 66 -14.79 -0.61 16.82
C CYS A 66 -15.95 -1.49 17.24
N ASP A 67 -15.71 -2.44 18.14
CA ASP A 67 -16.71 -3.34 18.70
C ASP A 67 -17.77 -2.58 19.47
N GLU A 68 -17.37 -1.67 20.35
CA GLU A 68 -18.29 -0.85 21.13
C GLU A 68 -19.23 -0.04 20.23
N VAL A 69 -18.66 0.68 19.23
CA VAL A 69 -19.45 1.49 18.27
C VAL A 69 -20.42 0.61 17.47
N ASN A 70 -19.97 -0.57 16.99
CA ASN A 70 -20.81 -1.45 16.19
C ASN A 70 -21.89 -2.14 17.03
N ASN A 71 -21.59 -2.53 18.28
CA ASN A 71 -22.55 -3.09 19.23
C ASN A 71 -23.65 -2.09 19.58
N LEU A 72 -23.28 -0.85 19.89
CA LEU A 72 -24.25 0.22 20.15
C LEU A 72 -25.12 0.49 18.92
N LYS A 73 -24.52 0.49 17.71
CA LYS A 73 -25.27 0.67 16.46
C LYS A 73 -26.24 -0.48 16.20
N SER A 74 -25.82 -1.71 16.43
CA SER A 74 -26.64 -2.91 16.31
C SER A 74 -27.79 -2.96 17.34
N ALA A 75 -27.58 -2.38 18.52
CA ALA A 75 -28.59 -2.17 19.55
C ALA A 75 -29.59 -1.04 19.21
N GLY A 76 -29.51 -0.47 17.98
CA GLY A 76 -30.43 0.56 17.50
C GLY A 76 -30.11 1.98 17.94
N LYS A 77 -28.97 2.23 18.61
CA LYS A 77 -28.58 3.56 19.04
C LYS A 77 -28.34 4.49 17.84
N THR A 78 -28.75 5.73 18.00
CA THR A 78 -28.50 6.82 17.03
C THR A 78 -27.05 7.30 17.13
N ILE A 79 -26.55 7.96 16.09
CA ILE A 79 -25.18 8.52 16.12
C ILE A 79 -24.95 9.47 17.29
N PRO A 80 -25.87 10.41 17.64
CA PRO A 80 -25.71 11.26 18.82
C PRO A 80 -25.65 10.48 20.15
N GLU A 81 -26.44 9.43 20.31
CA GLU A 81 -26.37 8.57 21.52
C GLU A 81 -25.02 7.84 21.60
N ILE A 82 -24.51 7.30 20.49
CA ILE A 82 -23.19 6.66 20.42
C ILE A 82 -22.10 7.67 20.78
N MET A 83 -22.16 8.90 20.28
CA MET A 83 -21.23 9.97 20.64
C MET A 83 -21.22 10.24 22.15
N ASN A 84 -22.42 10.32 22.76
CA ASN A 84 -22.55 10.58 24.19
C ASN A 84 -22.00 9.41 25.06
N ILE A 85 -22.22 8.18 24.63
CA ILE A 85 -21.77 6.98 25.37
C ILE A 85 -20.25 6.80 25.26
N THR A 86 -19.71 6.95 24.03
CA THR A 86 -18.30 6.66 23.73
C THR A 86 -17.37 7.86 23.90
N GLY A 87 -17.89 9.06 24.03
CA GLY A 87 -17.12 10.32 24.03
C GLY A 87 -16.52 10.68 22.66
N LEU A 88 -16.82 9.91 21.60
CA LEU A 88 -16.27 10.11 20.28
C LEU A 88 -16.99 11.24 19.51
N GLY A 89 -16.24 12.00 18.72
CA GLY A 89 -16.83 12.93 17.76
C GLY A 89 -17.56 12.20 16.63
N ARG A 90 -18.53 12.86 15.99
CA ARG A 90 -19.37 12.31 14.91
C ARG A 90 -18.55 11.65 13.78
N ALA A 91 -17.48 12.32 13.34
CA ALA A 91 -16.61 11.81 12.28
C ALA A 91 -15.90 10.49 12.70
N SER A 92 -15.49 10.41 13.97
CA SER A 92 -14.88 9.21 14.54
C SER A 92 -15.87 8.06 14.58
N VAL A 93 -17.08 8.28 15.11
CA VAL A 93 -18.15 7.25 15.11
C VAL A 93 -18.39 6.72 13.69
N HIS A 94 -18.57 7.61 12.71
CA HIS A 94 -18.76 7.19 11.32
C HIS A 94 -17.56 6.43 10.74
N SER A 95 -16.35 6.69 11.21
CA SER A 95 -15.14 6.01 10.73
C SER A 95 -14.99 4.58 11.25
N TYR A 96 -15.65 4.22 12.36
CA TYR A 96 -15.70 2.88 12.92
C TYR A 96 -16.88 2.04 12.43
N LEU A 97 -17.84 2.64 11.74
CA LEU A 97 -18.95 1.92 11.12
C LEU A 97 -18.59 1.44 9.71
N PRO A 98 -19.04 0.25 9.29
CA PRO A 98 -18.84 -0.23 7.92
C PRO A 98 -19.52 0.68 6.90
N TYR A 99 -19.12 0.56 5.64
CA TYR A 99 -19.85 1.17 4.54
C TYR A 99 -21.18 0.44 4.34
N THR A 100 -22.29 1.15 4.51
CA THR A 100 -23.65 0.60 4.26
C THR A 100 -24.02 0.60 2.78
N LYS A 101 -23.37 1.46 2.00
CA LYS A 101 -23.63 1.64 0.57
C LYS A 101 -22.29 1.70 -0.16
N VAL A 102 -21.98 0.69 -0.89
CA VAL A 102 -20.61 0.46 -1.29
C VAL A 102 -20.18 1.28 -2.47
N ILE A 103 -20.97 1.89 -3.30
CA ILE A 103 -20.50 2.81 -4.34
C ILE A 103 -21.65 3.48 -5.09
N TYR A 104 -21.67 4.80 -5.02
CA TYR A 104 -22.62 5.61 -5.77
C TYR A 104 -22.01 6.40 -6.92
N ASN A 105 -20.68 6.56 -6.96
CA ASN A 105 -20.03 7.47 -7.89
C ASN A 105 -19.23 6.67 -8.93
N ALA A 106 -19.58 6.82 -10.21
CA ALA A 106 -18.87 6.17 -11.32
C ALA A 106 -17.37 6.50 -11.35
N LYS A 107 -16.96 7.71 -10.91
CA LYS A 107 -15.53 8.08 -10.78
C LYS A 107 -14.81 7.27 -9.70
N GLU A 108 -15.47 6.99 -8.60
CA GLU A 108 -14.85 6.22 -7.51
C GLU A 108 -14.67 4.74 -7.87
N LEU A 109 -15.53 4.21 -8.76
CA LEU A 109 -15.39 2.87 -9.32
C LEU A 109 -14.16 2.73 -10.20
N SER A 110 -13.94 3.67 -11.12
CA SER A 110 -12.74 3.71 -11.96
C SER A 110 -11.48 3.77 -11.09
N LEU A 111 -11.46 4.65 -10.08
CA LEU A 111 -10.36 4.77 -9.14
C LEU A 111 -10.08 3.48 -8.36
N ASN A 112 -11.11 2.79 -7.90
CA ASN A 112 -10.93 1.52 -7.19
C ASN A 112 -10.42 0.41 -8.10
N ALA A 113 -10.88 0.35 -9.35
CA ALA A 113 -10.37 -0.58 -10.35
C ALA A 113 -8.89 -0.30 -10.68
N GLU A 114 -8.51 0.96 -10.83
CA GLU A 114 -7.11 1.38 -11.05
C GLU A 114 -6.22 1.03 -9.86
N ARG A 115 -6.67 1.26 -8.63
CA ARG A 115 -5.96 0.88 -7.41
C ARG A 115 -5.71 -0.61 -7.34
N LEU A 116 -6.74 -1.41 -7.60
CA LEU A 116 -6.64 -2.86 -7.62
C LEU A 116 -5.69 -3.35 -8.72
N LYS A 117 -5.72 -2.74 -9.91
CA LYS A 117 -4.79 -3.03 -11.01
C LYS A 117 -3.35 -2.72 -10.60
N LYS A 118 -3.08 -1.54 -10.02
CA LYS A 118 -1.75 -1.16 -9.53
C LYS A 118 -1.25 -2.11 -8.45
N TYR A 119 -2.10 -2.44 -7.48
CA TYR A 119 -1.78 -3.40 -6.43
C TYR A 119 -1.33 -4.75 -7.01
N ARG A 120 -2.14 -5.34 -7.90
CA ARG A 120 -1.83 -6.63 -8.53
C ARG A 120 -0.52 -6.58 -9.32
N ALA A 121 -0.31 -5.53 -10.12
CA ALA A 121 0.92 -5.35 -10.88
C ALA A 121 2.16 -5.25 -9.98
N ARG A 122 2.07 -4.56 -8.85
CA ARG A 122 3.15 -4.49 -7.85
C ARG A 122 3.43 -5.85 -7.20
N GLN A 123 2.38 -6.58 -6.81
CA GLN A 123 2.54 -7.91 -6.21
C GLN A 123 3.19 -8.90 -7.18
N GLU A 124 2.78 -8.90 -8.43
CA GLU A 124 3.37 -9.73 -9.48
C GLU A 124 4.83 -9.37 -9.73
N ALA A 125 5.16 -8.08 -9.82
CA ALA A 125 6.53 -7.61 -10.01
C ALA A 125 7.44 -7.98 -8.83
N VAL A 126 6.95 -7.86 -7.58
CA VAL A 126 7.70 -8.28 -6.39
C VAL A 126 7.97 -9.80 -6.40
N LYS A 127 6.96 -10.61 -6.70
CA LYS A 127 7.13 -12.07 -6.85
C LYS A 127 8.16 -12.41 -7.93
N SER A 128 8.12 -11.71 -9.06
CA SER A 128 9.10 -11.91 -10.14
C SER A 128 10.53 -11.57 -9.70
N ILE A 129 10.73 -10.53 -8.88
CA ILE A 129 12.05 -10.21 -8.31
C ILE A 129 12.52 -11.33 -7.39
N GLN A 130 11.69 -11.80 -6.47
CA GLN A 130 12.03 -12.87 -5.53
C GLN A 130 12.44 -14.16 -6.26
N GLN A 131 11.68 -14.56 -7.26
CA GLN A 131 12.01 -15.72 -8.10
C GLN A 131 13.35 -15.53 -8.80
N ARG A 132 13.65 -14.36 -9.37
CA ARG A 132 14.93 -14.10 -10.07
C ARG A 132 16.13 -14.01 -9.14
N ILE A 133 15.93 -13.63 -7.89
CA ILE A 133 17.00 -13.70 -6.86
C ILE A 133 17.36 -15.16 -6.60
N GLU A 134 16.37 -16.05 -6.47
CA GLU A 134 16.58 -17.47 -6.26
C GLU A 134 17.27 -18.15 -7.47
N GLU A 135 16.98 -17.69 -8.69
CA GLU A 135 17.55 -18.23 -9.96
C GLU A 135 18.87 -17.56 -10.36
N GLU A 136 19.38 -16.56 -9.62
CA GLU A 136 20.58 -15.78 -9.94
C GLU A 136 20.55 -15.17 -11.37
N ASP A 137 19.37 -14.73 -11.81
CA ASP A 137 19.11 -14.31 -13.19
C ASP A 137 19.85 -13.01 -13.55
N SER A 138 20.55 -13.01 -14.70
CA SER A 138 21.31 -11.87 -15.23
C SER A 138 20.46 -10.60 -15.49
N ILE A 139 19.16 -10.75 -15.70
CA ILE A 139 18.24 -9.61 -15.95
C ILE A 139 17.61 -9.04 -14.67
N LEU A 140 18.02 -9.51 -13.50
CA LEU A 140 17.47 -9.07 -12.22
C LEU A 140 17.56 -7.54 -12.05
N LYS A 141 18.69 -6.92 -12.44
CA LYS A 141 18.89 -5.45 -12.34
C LYS A 141 17.82 -4.68 -13.13
N ASP A 142 17.58 -5.10 -14.37
CA ASP A 142 16.55 -4.48 -15.21
C ASP A 142 15.15 -4.69 -14.64
N ASN A 143 14.89 -5.87 -14.07
CA ASN A 143 13.62 -6.18 -13.45
C ASN A 143 13.37 -5.33 -12.20
N VAL A 144 14.37 -5.17 -11.34
CA VAL A 144 14.32 -4.28 -10.17
C VAL A 144 14.05 -2.85 -10.64
N TRP A 145 14.80 -2.34 -11.61
CA TRP A 145 14.61 -0.99 -12.15
C TRP A 145 13.20 -0.76 -12.72
N ASN A 146 12.70 -1.70 -13.52
CA ASN A 146 11.35 -1.61 -14.07
C ASN A 146 10.26 -1.73 -12.99
N THR A 147 10.50 -2.51 -11.95
CA THR A 147 9.59 -2.59 -10.80
C THR A 147 9.54 -1.28 -10.04
N LEU A 148 10.67 -0.59 -9.85
CA LEU A 148 10.69 0.73 -9.21
C LEU A 148 9.79 1.75 -9.93
N LYS A 149 9.64 1.68 -11.26
CA LYS A 149 8.69 2.52 -12.02
C LYS A 149 7.24 2.29 -11.60
N LEU A 150 6.86 1.07 -11.22
CA LEU A 150 5.51 0.76 -10.72
C LEU A 150 5.25 1.34 -9.31
N PHE A 151 6.32 1.64 -8.59
CA PHE A 151 6.26 2.24 -7.26
C PHE A 151 6.45 3.75 -7.25
N GLU A 152 6.48 4.42 -8.41
CA GLU A 152 6.49 5.88 -8.47
C GLU A 152 5.33 6.49 -7.67
N ASN A 153 5.62 7.55 -6.92
CA ASN A 153 4.68 8.21 -6.02
C ASN A 153 4.14 7.33 -4.87
N TYR A 154 4.62 6.10 -4.72
CA TYR A 154 4.34 5.28 -3.54
C TYR A 154 4.89 5.95 -2.27
N VAL A 155 4.17 5.81 -1.17
CA VAL A 155 4.58 6.40 0.11
C VAL A 155 5.50 5.45 0.84
N LEU A 156 6.73 5.88 1.06
CA LEU A 156 7.75 5.16 1.81
C LEU A 156 8.17 5.96 3.05
N TYR A 157 8.83 5.28 3.96
CA TYR A 157 9.38 5.88 5.18
C TYR A 157 10.82 5.42 5.36
N THR A 158 11.74 6.36 5.63
CA THR A 158 13.11 6.04 6.03
C THR A 158 13.15 5.36 7.40
N SER A 159 14.28 4.81 7.79
CA SER A 159 14.48 4.23 9.13
C SER A 159 14.17 5.23 10.27
N ASN A 160 14.41 6.52 10.03
CA ASN A 160 14.05 7.62 10.94
C ASN A 160 12.58 8.06 10.82
N ASN A 161 11.72 7.24 10.18
CA ASN A 161 10.28 7.51 9.99
C ASN A 161 9.96 8.78 9.18
N HIS A 162 10.89 9.28 8.36
CA HIS A 162 10.65 10.40 7.46
C HIS A 162 9.91 9.89 6.21
N LYS A 163 8.76 10.48 5.96
CA LYS A 163 7.92 10.17 4.80
C LYS A 163 8.53 10.74 3.53
N TYR A 164 8.65 9.91 2.49
CA TYR A 164 9.09 10.37 1.18
C TYR A 164 8.30 9.69 0.05
N LYS A 165 8.44 10.25 -1.14
CA LYS A 165 7.99 9.72 -2.42
C LYS A 165 9.05 10.03 -3.45
N TYR A 166 9.11 9.26 -4.51
CA TYR A 166 10.03 9.47 -5.61
C TYR A 166 9.34 9.38 -6.96
N PHE A 167 10.02 9.78 -7.98
CA PHE A 167 9.72 9.54 -9.39
C PHE A 167 11.03 9.26 -10.14
N ILE A 168 10.94 8.63 -11.30
CA ILE A 168 12.11 8.29 -12.11
C ILE A 168 12.16 9.22 -13.33
N TYR A 169 13.32 9.82 -13.54
CA TYR A 169 13.59 10.68 -14.68
C TYR A 169 15.06 10.53 -15.12
N ASN A 170 15.31 10.33 -16.42
CA ASN A 170 16.66 10.17 -17.01
C ASN A 170 17.54 9.15 -16.26
N ASP A 171 17.02 7.96 -15.98
CA ASP A 171 17.69 6.90 -15.22
C ASP A 171 18.15 7.30 -13.80
N GLU A 172 17.50 8.28 -13.21
CA GLU A 172 17.68 8.68 -11.83
C GLU A 172 16.36 8.58 -11.04
N LEU A 173 16.46 8.16 -9.79
CA LEU A 173 15.37 8.19 -8.83
C LEU A 173 15.44 9.51 -8.07
N LEU A 174 14.47 10.39 -8.32
CA LEU A 174 14.40 11.72 -7.73
C LEU A 174 13.44 11.71 -6.53
N VAL A 175 13.99 11.92 -5.34
CA VAL A 175 13.19 12.03 -4.11
C VAL A 175 12.67 13.46 -3.98
N LYS A 176 11.36 13.63 -3.82
CA LYS A 176 10.77 14.96 -3.59
C LYS A 176 11.45 15.64 -2.39
N ARG A 177 11.93 16.86 -2.57
CA ARG A 177 12.67 17.70 -1.60
C ARG A 177 14.15 17.41 -1.45
N LYS A 178 14.76 16.59 -2.31
CA LYS A 178 16.22 16.48 -2.44
C LYS A 178 16.67 17.12 -3.74
N GLU A 179 17.86 17.72 -3.71
CA GLU A 179 18.47 18.36 -4.88
C GLU A 179 19.17 17.33 -5.76
N GLU A 180 19.69 16.24 -5.17
CA GLU A 180 20.43 15.20 -5.87
C GLU A 180 19.56 13.95 -6.13
N GLY A 181 19.63 13.43 -7.34
CA GLY A 181 19.02 12.16 -7.73
C GLY A 181 19.87 10.96 -7.31
N ILE A 182 19.24 9.81 -7.19
CA ILE A 182 19.90 8.52 -6.98
C ILE A 182 20.03 7.85 -8.34
N SER A 183 21.25 7.72 -8.84
CA SER A 183 21.47 7.12 -10.17
C SER A 183 21.10 5.64 -10.19
N ARG A 184 20.72 5.13 -11.35
CA ARG A 184 20.50 3.70 -11.56
C ARG A 184 21.73 2.87 -11.16
N ALA A 185 22.93 3.33 -11.46
CA ALA A 185 24.18 2.67 -11.09
C ALA A 185 24.33 2.52 -9.57
N THR A 186 23.97 3.54 -8.79
CA THR A 186 23.97 3.48 -7.32
C THR A 186 22.98 2.42 -6.81
N LEU A 187 21.80 2.32 -7.40
CA LEU A 187 20.81 1.29 -7.04
C LEU A 187 21.28 -0.12 -7.41
N GLU A 188 21.91 -0.29 -8.57
CA GLU A 188 22.48 -1.58 -8.99
C GLU A 188 23.63 -2.01 -8.09
N GLN A 189 24.50 -1.06 -7.66
CA GLN A 189 25.56 -1.35 -6.69
C GLN A 189 25.00 -1.75 -5.33
N ALA A 190 23.94 -1.06 -4.85
CA ALA A 190 23.27 -1.42 -3.61
C ALA A 190 22.66 -2.84 -3.70
N LEU A 191 22.07 -3.20 -4.84
CA LEU A 191 21.52 -4.53 -5.11
C LEU A 191 22.62 -5.60 -5.05
N GLU A 192 23.75 -5.37 -5.71
CA GLU A 192 24.89 -6.29 -5.66
C GLU A 192 25.40 -6.48 -4.23
N ASN A 193 25.54 -5.40 -3.48
CA ASN A 193 25.97 -5.45 -2.10
C ASN A 193 24.99 -6.24 -1.22
N ALA A 194 23.67 -6.03 -1.44
CA ALA A 194 22.64 -6.74 -0.72
C ALA A 194 22.67 -8.25 -1.02
N LEU A 195 22.86 -8.64 -2.27
CA LEU A 195 22.88 -10.05 -2.69
C LEU A 195 24.18 -10.79 -2.26
N LYS A 196 25.31 -10.07 -2.18
CA LYS A 196 26.58 -10.63 -1.72
C LYS A 196 26.73 -10.70 -0.19
N SER A 197 25.80 -10.09 0.55
CA SER A 197 25.86 -10.06 2.00
C SER A 197 25.45 -11.41 2.60
N ASP A 198 26.39 -12.08 3.29
CA ASP A 198 26.11 -13.29 4.07
C ASP A 198 25.33 -12.98 5.37
N ARG A 199 25.13 -11.70 5.68
CA ARG A 199 24.45 -11.25 6.89
C ARG A 199 23.14 -10.57 6.52
N ARG A 200 22.15 -10.73 7.40
CA ARG A 200 20.90 -9.98 7.29
C ARG A 200 21.17 -8.47 7.34
N ILE A 201 20.72 -7.74 6.32
CA ILE A 201 20.80 -6.29 6.26
C ILE A 201 19.64 -5.70 7.05
N THR A 202 19.96 -5.04 8.16
CA THR A 202 18.99 -4.46 9.10
C THR A 202 19.02 -2.93 9.11
N GLU A 203 20.09 -2.32 8.60
CA GLU A 203 20.32 -0.87 8.60
C GLU A 203 20.74 -0.38 7.20
N PRO A 204 20.36 0.86 6.83
CA PRO A 204 20.65 1.41 5.50
C PRO A 204 22.15 1.43 5.16
N GLU A 205 23.00 1.76 6.12
CA GLU A 205 24.45 1.93 5.95
C GLU A 205 25.12 0.63 5.47
N GLN A 206 24.53 -0.52 5.76
CA GLN A 206 25.03 -1.83 5.34
C GLN A 206 24.90 -2.07 3.82
N LEU A 207 24.12 -1.23 3.11
CA LEU A 207 24.08 -1.26 1.65
C LEU A 207 25.36 -0.69 1.01
N GLY A 208 26.17 0.08 1.75
CA GLY A 208 27.48 0.58 1.31
C GLY A 208 27.43 1.55 0.13
N VAL A 209 26.35 2.31 -0.02
CA VAL A 209 26.16 3.29 -1.09
C VAL A 209 25.65 4.62 -0.54
N SER A 210 25.80 5.70 -1.33
CA SER A 210 25.18 6.98 -1.01
C SER A 210 23.65 6.86 -1.05
N HIS A 211 22.96 7.68 -0.24
CA HIS A 211 21.49 7.71 -0.18
C HIS A 211 20.84 6.38 0.22
N ALA A 212 21.56 5.52 0.93
CA ALA A 212 21.07 4.22 1.38
C ALA A 212 19.78 4.33 2.21
N GLU A 213 19.58 5.44 2.94
CA GLU A 213 18.36 5.71 3.72
C GLU A 213 17.06 5.72 2.88
N TYR A 214 17.17 6.00 1.56
CA TYR A 214 16.02 5.93 0.63
C TYR A 214 15.95 4.60 -0.12
N ILE A 215 17.10 3.95 -0.35
CA ILE A 215 17.17 2.66 -1.06
C ILE A 215 16.70 1.53 -0.15
N PHE A 216 17.09 1.55 1.11
CA PHE A 216 16.78 0.50 2.08
C PHE A 216 15.27 0.20 2.19
N PRO A 217 14.36 1.18 2.38
CA PRO A 217 12.93 0.91 2.44
C PRO A 217 12.36 0.38 1.12
N LEU A 218 12.95 0.76 -0.01
CA LEU A 218 12.59 0.22 -1.32
C LEU A 218 12.92 -1.26 -1.41
N PHE A 219 14.15 -1.64 -1.06
CA PHE A 219 14.60 -3.03 -1.10
C PHE A 219 13.83 -3.90 -0.12
N LYS A 220 13.52 -3.39 1.07
CA LYS A 220 12.62 -4.05 2.01
C LYS A 220 11.23 -4.26 1.43
N ARG A 221 10.67 -3.25 0.76
CA ARG A 221 9.34 -3.38 0.11
C ARG A 221 9.35 -4.36 -1.07
N LEU A 222 10.45 -4.47 -1.80
CA LEU A 222 10.62 -5.40 -2.91
C LEU A 222 10.98 -6.83 -2.44
N GLY A 223 11.22 -7.06 -1.14
CA GLY A 223 11.62 -8.35 -0.60
C GLY A 223 13.05 -8.76 -0.99
N ILE A 224 13.90 -7.80 -1.34
CA ILE A 224 15.34 -8.02 -1.63
C ILE A 224 16.11 -8.19 -0.31
N ILE A 225 15.71 -7.48 0.72
CA ILE A 225 16.22 -7.58 2.09
C ILE A 225 15.07 -7.81 3.07
N ILE A 226 15.35 -8.46 4.20
CA ILE A 226 14.35 -8.89 5.20
C ILE A 226 14.41 -7.97 6.43
#